data_2f6facdd7e2fde310b2c700d86d4090e
#
_entry.id   2f6facdd7e2fde310b2c700d86d4090e
#
_cell.length_a   1.000
_cell.length_b   1.000
_cell.length_c   1.000
_cell.angle_alpha   90.00
_cell.angle_beta   90.00
_cell.angle_gamma   90.00
#
_symmetry.space_group_name_H-M   'P 1'
#
loop_
_entity.id
_entity.type
_entity.pdbx_description
1 polymer ?
#
loop_
_entity_poly.entity_id
_entity_poly.type
_entity_poly.pdbx_seq_one_letter_code
_entity_poly.pdbx_strand_id
1 'polypeptide(L)'
;ALSKAMAEGEKITVKVIPDNQTRILALEKGEIDLIWGKNMLDADALNKYRDSKGFGVALSAPTSTRHIVLNGQNPVLADIHVRKALQHATNRVAIAKGVFHNTELPADTLYARSVPYCDINLKPYEYDMAKAARILDEAGWKPGSDGIRRKDGKRMELGLLYNSNSVTE
;
A
#
# COMPACT_ATOMS: atom_id res chain seq x y z
N ALA A 1 -25.24 7.92 -4.93
CA ALA A 1 -26.30 7.75 -3.91
C ALA A 1 -26.30 8.91 -2.93
N LEU A 2 -25.21 9.14 -2.15
CA LEU A 2 -25.15 10.17 -1.10
C LEU A 2 -25.44 11.59 -1.67
N SER A 3 -24.80 11.97 -2.78
CA SER A 3 -25.04 13.29 -3.41
C SER A 3 -26.47 13.48 -3.89
N LYS A 4 -27.14 12.41 -4.33
CA LYS A 4 -28.54 12.45 -4.71
C LYS A 4 -29.44 12.68 -3.49
N ALA A 5 -29.24 11.91 -2.42
CA ALA A 5 -29.98 12.06 -1.17
C ALA A 5 -29.85 13.49 -0.59
N MET A 6 -28.64 14.05 -0.62
CA MET A 6 -28.42 15.44 -0.20
C MET A 6 -29.16 16.46 -1.10
N ALA A 7 -29.19 16.24 -2.40
CA ALA A 7 -29.91 17.12 -3.34
C ALA A 7 -31.43 17.02 -3.19
N GLU A 8 -31.95 15.88 -2.77
CA GLU A 8 -33.39 15.67 -2.51
C GLU A 8 -33.82 16.12 -1.10
N GLY A 9 -32.92 16.71 -0.30
CA GLY A 9 -33.21 17.25 1.03
C GLY A 9 -33.43 16.21 2.11
N GLU A 10 -32.97 14.98 1.91
CA GLU A 10 -33.03 13.92 2.91
C GLU A 10 -32.11 14.22 4.10
N LYS A 11 -32.55 13.82 5.29
CA LYS A 11 -31.74 13.97 6.51
C LYS A 11 -30.64 12.92 6.55
N ILE A 12 -29.40 13.36 6.56
CA ILE A 12 -28.22 12.53 6.76
C ILE A 12 -27.66 12.77 8.15
N THR A 13 -27.50 11.70 8.95
CA THR A 13 -26.90 11.75 10.27
C THR A 13 -25.50 11.14 10.21
N VAL A 14 -24.48 11.92 10.58
CA VAL A 14 -23.10 11.43 10.65
C VAL A 14 -22.77 11.07 12.10
N LYS A 15 -22.42 9.80 12.34
CA LYS A 15 -21.93 9.30 13.63
C LYS A 15 -20.42 9.12 13.58
N VAL A 16 -19.71 9.65 14.55
CA VAL A 16 -18.25 9.43 14.68
C VAL A 16 -18.01 8.23 15.59
N ILE A 17 -17.49 7.14 15.02
CA ILE A 17 -17.14 5.91 15.72
C ILE A 17 -15.66 5.62 15.43
N PRO A 18 -14.74 5.94 16.35
CA PRO A 18 -13.28 5.86 16.10
C PRO A 18 -12.78 4.43 15.89
N ASP A 19 -13.33 3.49 16.66
CA ASP A 19 -12.91 2.09 16.62
C ASP A 19 -13.49 1.33 15.42
N ASN A 20 -12.64 0.58 14.70
CA ASN A 20 -13.02 -0.14 13.50
C ASN A 20 -14.01 -1.27 13.75
N GLN A 21 -13.80 -2.08 14.80
CA GLN A 21 -14.67 -3.19 15.12
C GLN A 21 -16.05 -2.71 15.56
N THR A 22 -16.10 -1.63 16.33
CA THR A 22 -17.34 -0.99 16.75
C THR A 22 -18.13 -0.46 15.56
N ARG A 23 -17.47 0.13 14.54
CA ARG A 23 -18.14 0.56 13.29
C ARG A 23 -18.74 -0.61 12.53
N ILE A 24 -17.99 -1.71 12.42
CA ILE A 24 -18.44 -2.94 11.76
C ILE A 24 -19.69 -3.49 12.47
N LEU A 25 -19.66 -3.61 13.77
CA LEU A 25 -20.80 -4.09 14.57
C LEU A 25 -22.02 -3.18 14.43
N ALA A 26 -21.84 -1.88 14.42
CA ALA A 26 -22.92 -0.91 14.21
C ALA A 26 -23.58 -1.06 12.84
N LEU A 27 -22.79 -1.32 11.78
CA LEU A 27 -23.30 -1.61 10.44
C LEU A 27 -24.07 -2.94 10.41
N GLU A 28 -23.52 -4.00 11.01
CA GLU A 28 -24.17 -5.33 11.05
C GLU A 28 -25.49 -5.32 11.83
N LYS A 29 -25.59 -4.48 12.86
CA LYS A 29 -26.83 -4.30 13.65
C LYS A 29 -27.83 -3.33 13.04
N GLY A 30 -27.47 -2.66 11.93
CA GLY A 30 -28.33 -1.64 11.32
C GLY A 30 -28.41 -0.32 12.13
N GLU A 31 -27.47 -0.08 13.05
CA GLU A 31 -27.37 1.19 13.79
C GLU A 31 -26.80 2.32 12.90
N ILE A 32 -26.11 1.95 11.83
CA ILE A 32 -25.66 2.81 10.73
C ILE A 32 -25.90 2.09 9.40
N ASP A 33 -26.15 2.86 8.35
CA ASP A 33 -26.46 2.34 7.02
C ASP A 33 -25.24 2.32 6.10
N LEU A 34 -24.21 3.11 6.40
CA LEU A 34 -23.06 3.31 5.54
C LEU A 34 -21.80 3.61 6.35
N ILE A 35 -20.70 2.92 6.00
CA ILE A 35 -19.35 3.32 6.39
C ILE A 35 -18.67 3.91 5.16
N TRP A 36 -18.21 5.17 5.26
CA TRP A 36 -17.60 5.86 4.14
C TRP A 36 -16.32 6.57 4.55
N GLY A 37 -15.29 6.45 3.74
CA GLY A 37 -14.03 7.15 3.88
C GLY A 37 -12.81 6.23 3.74
N LYS A 38 -11.66 6.88 3.59
CA LYS A 38 -10.37 6.19 3.50
C LYS A 38 -9.99 5.60 4.86
N ASN A 39 -9.49 4.38 4.88
CA ASN A 39 -9.03 3.66 6.08
C ASN A 39 -10.11 3.49 7.17
N MET A 40 -11.40 3.51 6.79
CA MET A 40 -12.50 3.27 7.72
C MET A 40 -12.75 1.77 7.97
N LEU A 41 -12.32 0.93 7.04
CA LEU A 41 -12.33 -0.53 7.14
C LEU A 41 -10.96 -1.06 6.70
N ASP A 42 -10.51 -2.15 7.33
CA ASP A 42 -9.35 -2.90 6.89
C ASP A 42 -9.67 -3.78 5.67
N ALA A 43 -8.63 -4.35 5.06
CA ALA A 43 -8.77 -5.18 3.87
C ALA A 43 -9.53 -6.47 4.13
N ASP A 44 -9.42 -7.04 5.33
CA ASP A 44 -10.13 -8.26 5.74
C ASP A 44 -11.63 -8.02 5.83
N ALA A 45 -12.04 -6.92 6.48
CA ALA A 45 -13.45 -6.51 6.55
C ALA A 45 -14.03 -6.24 5.17
N LEU A 46 -13.32 -5.49 4.30
CA LEU A 46 -13.74 -5.24 2.93
C LEU A 46 -13.91 -6.54 2.14
N ASN A 47 -12.96 -7.48 2.28
CA ASN A 47 -13.03 -8.77 1.62
C ASN A 47 -14.23 -9.61 2.12
N LYS A 48 -14.48 -9.61 3.43
CA LYS A 48 -15.64 -10.28 4.06
C LYS A 48 -16.96 -9.78 3.46
N TYR A 49 -17.13 -8.46 3.32
CA TYR A 49 -18.40 -7.87 2.87
C TYR A 49 -18.58 -7.85 1.36
N ARG A 50 -17.50 -7.98 0.57
CA ARG A 50 -17.57 -8.01 -0.89
C ARG A 50 -18.52 -9.09 -1.41
N ASP A 51 -18.50 -10.26 -0.77
CA ASP A 51 -19.27 -11.43 -1.17
C ASP A 51 -20.45 -11.72 -0.22
N SER A 52 -20.68 -10.86 0.78
CA SER A 52 -21.75 -11.06 1.78
C SER A 52 -23.09 -10.58 1.25
N LYS A 53 -24.13 -11.40 1.42
CA LYS A 53 -25.52 -10.99 1.11
C LYS A 53 -25.96 -9.86 2.07
N GLY A 54 -26.61 -8.86 1.51
CA GLY A 54 -27.16 -7.72 2.27
C GLY A 54 -26.21 -6.55 2.42
N PHE A 55 -24.94 -6.66 1.98
CA PHE A 55 -23.96 -5.57 1.99
C PHE A 55 -23.48 -5.28 0.58
N GLY A 56 -23.19 -4.01 0.32
CA GLY A 56 -22.55 -3.55 -0.91
C GLY A 56 -21.21 -2.91 -0.62
N VAL A 57 -20.17 -3.29 -1.37
CA VAL A 57 -18.83 -2.67 -1.28
C VAL A 57 -18.55 -1.91 -2.57
N ALA A 58 -18.22 -0.64 -2.46
CA ALA A 58 -17.78 0.20 -3.57
C ALA A 58 -16.39 0.77 -3.28
N LEU A 59 -15.46 0.55 -4.20
CA LEU A 59 -14.10 1.10 -4.13
C LEU A 59 -13.98 2.21 -5.17
N SER A 60 -13.43 3.35 -4.76
CA SER A 60 -13.08 4.43 -5.70
C SER A 60 -11.85 4.07 -6.53
N ALA A 61 -11.61 4.81 -7.61
CA ALA A 61 -10.31 4.80 -8.25
C ALA A 61 -9.22 5.21 -7.24
N PRO A 62 -7.98 4.67 -7.36
CA PRO A 62 -6.87 5.04 -6.48
C PRO A 62 -6.59 6.54 -6.54
N THR A 63 -6.51 7.18 -5.38
CA THR A 63 -6.22 8.62 -5.24
C THR A 63 -4.90 8.88 -4.51
N SER A 64 -4.31 7.85 -3.93
CA SER A 64 -3.05 7.94 -3.19
C SER A 64 -2.26 6.64 -3.34
N THR A 65 -0.96 6.71 -3.10
CA THR A 65 -0.05 5.58 -3.21
C THR A 65 0.61 5.31 -1.86
N ARG A 66 0.66 4.04 -1.44
CA ARG A 66 1.51 3.61 -0.34
C ARG A 66 2.91 3.42 -0.87
N HIS A 67 3.89 3.98 -0.19
CA HIS A 67 5.27 3.91 -0.63
C HIS A 67 6.23 3.89 0.56
N ILE A 68 7.43 3.37 0.34
CA ILE A 68 8.54 3.44 1.27
C ILE A 68 9.46 4.58 0.80
N VAL A 69 9.68 5.55 1.67
CA VAL A 69 10.64 6.64 1.42
C VAL A 69 12.04 6.15 1.72
N LEU A 70 12.93 6.23 0.76
CA LEU A 70 14.32 5.85 0.91
C LEU A 70 15.16 7.08 1.29
N ASN A 71 15.84 7.02 2.45
CA ASN A 71 16.73 8.09 2.88
C ASN A 71 18.03 8.08 2.07
N GLY A 72 18.14 8.99 1.08
CA GLY A 72 19.32 9.11 0.23
C GLY A 72 20.61 9.55 0.96
N GLN A 73 20.51 10.00 2.20
CA GLN A 73 21.69 10.30 3.04
C GLN A 73 22.27 9.04 3.72
N ASN A 74 21.51 7.94 3.75
CA ASN A 74 22.04 6.68 4.25
C ASN A 74 23.11 6.15 3.29
N PRO A 75 24.33 5.77 3.79
CA PRO A 75 25.44 5.37 2.92
C PRO A 75 25.16 4.16 2.02
N VAL A 76 24.24 3.28 2.40
CA VAL A 76 23.80 2.12 1.61
C VAL A 76 22.79 2.58 0.55
N LEU A 77 21.80 3.39 0.94
CA LEU A 77 20.73 3.87 0.07
C LEU A 77 21.16 5.02 -0.85
N ALA A 78 22.31 5.66 -0.59
CA ALA A 78 22.92 6.62 -1.51
C ALA A 78 23.27 5.97 -2.87
N ASP A 79 23.63 4.67 -2.86
CA ASP A 79 23.90 3.91 -4.09
C ASP A 79 22.58 3.64 -4.84
N ILE A 80 22.48 4.16 -6.06
CA ILE A 80 21.30 3.99 -6.91
C ILE A 80 21.05 2.51 -7.27
N HIS A 81 22.08 1.69 -7.33
CA HIS A 81 21.95 0.27 -7.64
C HIS A 81 21.24 -0.48 -6.52
N VAL A 82 21.48 -0.09 -5.25
CA VAL A 82 20.74 -0.61 -4.10
C VAL A 82 19.26 -0.24 -4.23
N ARG A 83 18.95 1.03 -4.52
CA ARG A 83 17.54 1.46 -4.69
C ARG A 83 16.83 0.72 -5.83
N LYS A 84 17.53 0.51 -6.98
CA LYS A 84 16.99 -0.27 -8.11
C LYS A 84 16.80 -1.74 -7.74
N ALA A 85 17.74 -2.34 -7.02
CA ALA A 85 17.63 -3.71 -6.56
C ALA A 85 16.44 -3.91 -5.62
N LEU A 86 16.19 -2.97 -4.70
CA LEU A 86 15.01 -2.99 -3.83
C LEU A 86 13.69 -2.96 -4.63
N GLN A 87 13.63 -2.19 -5.73
CA GLN A 87 12.46 -2.17 -6.61
C GLN A 87 12.19 -3.54 -7.26
N HIS A 88 13.24 -4.22 -7.72
CA HIS A 88 13.12 -5.56 -8.30
C HIS A 88 12.89 -6.64 -7.24
N ALA A 89 13.37 -6.46 -6.02
CA ALA A 89 13.17 -7.41 -4.91
C ALA A 89 11.79 -7.33 -4.27
N THR A 90 11.02 -6.27 -4.54
CA THR A 90 9.70 -6.07 -3.92
C THR A 90 8.59 -6.66 -4.80
N ASN A 91 7.94 -7.73 -4.32
CA ASN A 91 6.80 -8.34 -4.99
C ASN A 91 5.50 -7.58 -4.65
N ARG A 92 5.26 -6.48 -5.35
CA ARG A 92 4.07 -5.62 -5.13
C ARG A 92 2.75 -6.35 -5.38
N VAL A 93 2.74 -7.28 -6.35
CA VAL A 93 1.54 -8.08 -6.67
C VAL A 93 1.20 -9.02 -5.51
N ALA A 94 2.20 -9.70 -4.94
CA ALA A 94 2.00 -10.57 -3.79
C ALA A 94 1.52 -9.79 -2.56
N ILE A 95 2.05 -8.59 -2.33
CA ILE A 95 1.61 -7.70 -1.26
C ILE A 95 0.14 -7.29 -1.47
N ALA A 96 -0.22 -6.82 -2.67
CA ALA A 96 -1.58 -6.43 -2.98
C ALA A 96 -2.58 -7.59 -2.79
N LYS A 97 -2.19 -8.80 -3.17
CA LYS A 97 -3.02 -9.99 -3.01
C LYS A 97 -3.07 -10.49 -1.57
N GLY A 98 -1.92 -10.62 -0.91
CA GLY A 98 -1.81 -11.28 0.38
C GLY A 98 -2.17 -10.39 1.57
N VAL A 99 -1.88 -9.10 1.48
CA VAL A 99 -2.15 -8.14 2.57
C VAL A 99 -3.45 -7.36 2.34
N PHE A 100 -3.70 -6.98 1.08
CA PHE A 100 -4.84 -6.10 0.75
C PHE A 100 -6.00 -6.81 0.04
N HIS A 101 -5.96 -8.14 -0.14
CA HIS A 101 -7.01 -8.91 -0.82
C HIS A 101 -7.45 -8.30 -2.16
N ASN A 102 -6.50 -7.69 -2.89
CA ASN A 102 -6.73 -6.92 -4.13
C ASN A 102 -7.70 -5.73 -3.97
N THR A 103 -7.89 -5.21 -2.76
CA THR A 103 -8.62 -3.93 -2.53
C THR A 103 -7.77 -2.73 -2.92
N GLU A 104 -6.45 -2.91 -2.96
CA GLU A 104 -5.47 -1.94 -3.46
C GLU A 104 -4.70 -2.55 -4.64
N LEU A 105 -4.36 -1.73 -5.63
CA LEU A 105 -3.62 -2.15 -6.81
C LEU A 105 -2.13 -1.85 -6.67
N PRO A 106 -1.24 -2.68 -7.25
CA PRO A 106 0.18 -2.33 -7.34
C PRO A 106 0.38 -0.99 -8.04
N ALA A 107 1.21 -0.12 -7.45
CA ALA A 107 1.51 1.18 -8.01
C ALA A 107 2.76 1.15 -8.90
N ASP A 108 2.72 1.87 -10.02
CA ASP A 108 3.84 2.05 -10.95
C ASP A 108 4.58 3.36 -10.68
N THR A 109 3.87 4.34 -10.11
CA THR A 109 4.34 5.71 -9.91
C THR A 109 3.95 6.20 -8.53
N LEU A 110 4.56 7.32 -8.11
CA LEU A 110 4.25 7.96 -6.83
C LEU A 110 2.79 8.44 -6.76
N TYR A 111 2.25 8.91 -7.87
CA TYR A 111 0.85 9.34 -7.98
C TYR A 111 0.06 8.35 -8.81
N ALA A 112 -1.17 8.07 -8.40
CA ALA A 112 -2.05 7.20 -9.17
C ALA A 112 -2.35 7.80 -10.55
N ARG A 113 -2.47 6.95 -11.58
CA ARG A 113 -2.77 7.39 -12.97
C ARG A 113 -4.10 8.11 -13.09
N SER A 114 -5.03 7.87 -12.15
CA SER A 114 -6.32 8.55 -12.05
C SER A 114 -6.23 10.01 -11.59
N VAL A 115 -5.07 10.42 -11.06
CA VAL A 115 -4.83 11.82 -10.67
C VAL A 115 -4.52 12.64 -11.92
N PRO A 116 -5.13 13.84 -12.09
CA PRO A 116 -4.86 14.69 -13.25
C PRO A 116 -3.37 14.90 -13.49
N TYR A 117 -2.95 14.83 -14.75
CA TYR A 117 -1.56 14.99 -15.21
C TYR A 117 -0.57 13.89 -14.76
N CYS A 118 -1.05 12.84 -14.11
CA CYS A 118 -0.20 11.76 -13.59
C CYS A 118 -0.26 10.47 -14.43
N ASP A 119 -1.02 10.44 -15.50
CA ASP A 119 -1.05 9.33 -16.47
C ASP A 119 0.17 9.38 -17.37
N ILE A 120 1.32 9.02 -16.80
CA ILE A 120 2.59 8.93 -17.51
C ILE A 120 2.91 7.47 -17.85
N ASN A 121 3.39 7.23 -19.06
CA ASN A 121 3.71 5.89 -19.54
C ASN A 121 5.09 5.45 -19.02
N LEU A 122 5.19 5.13 -17.74
CA LEU A 122 6.39 4.54 -17.15
C LEU A 122 6.28 3.02 -17.16
N LYS A 123 7.38 2.36 -17.55
CA LYS A 123 7.51 0.92 -17.41
C LYS A 123 7.83 0.59 -15.93
N PRO A 124 6.97 -0.15 -15.22
CA PRO A 124 7.23 -0.49 -13.83
C PRO A 124 8.42 -1.44 -13.70
N TYR A 125 9.08 -1.40 -12.54
CA TYR A 125 10.09 -2.41 -12.20
C TYR A 125 9.38 -3.75 -11.93
N GLU A 126 9.72 -4.75 -12.71
CA GLU A 126 9.21 -6.11 -12.55
C GLU A 126 9.85 -6.77 -11.32
N TYR A 127 9.09 -7.59 -10.60
CA TYR A 127 9.64 -8.42 -9.53
C TYR A 127 10.58 -9.47 -10.13
N ASP A 128 11.85 -9.40 -9.79
CA ASP A 128 12.90 -10.32 -10.25
C ASP A 128 14.06 -10.32 -9.24
N MET A 129 14.07 -11.31 -8.36
CA MET A 129 15.10 -11.49 -7.33
C MET A 129 16.48 -11.75 -7.95
N ALA A 130 16.55 -12.48 -9.06
CA ALA A 130 17.81 -12.77 -9.74
C ALA A 130 18.41 -11.50 -10.35
N LYS A 131 17.57 -10.65 -10.93
CA LYS A 131 17.98 -9.35 -11.45
C LYS A 131 18.43 -8.41 -10.32
N ALA A 132 17.70 -8.39 -9.21
CA ALA A 132 18.10 -7.61 -8.02
C ALA A 132 19.49 -8.03 -7.53
N ALA A 133 19.74 -9.34 -7.43
CA ALA A 133 21.03 -9.87 -7.04
C ALA A 133 22.15 -9.47 -8.03
N ARG A 134 21.93 -9.60 -9.34
CA ARG A 134 22.90 -9.19 -10.36
C ARG A 134 23.24 -7.70 -10.27
N ILE A 135 22.23 -6.84 -10.13
CA ILE A 135 22.46 -5.39 -9.97
C ILE A 135 23.37 -5.11 -8.78
N LEU A 136 23.16 -5.78 -7.65
CA LEU A 136 24.01 -5.61 -6.47
C LEU A 136 25.42 -6.16 -6.69
N ASP A 137 25.54 -7.32 -7.35
CA ASP A 137 26.83 -7.94 -7.66
C ASP A 137 27.68 -7.06 -8.59
N GLU A 138 27.08 -6.53 -9.65
CA GLU A 138 27.72 -5.62 -10.61
C GLU A 138 28.12 -4.31 -9.93
N ALA A 139 27.35 -3.82 -8.98
CA ALA A 139 27.65 -2.62 -8.19
C ALA A 139 28.71 -2.85 -7.08
N GLY A 140 29.24 -4.07 -6.94
CA GLY A 140 30.26 -4.41 -5.96
C GLY A 140 29.72 -4.78 -4.57
N TRP A 141 28.41 -4.91 -4.39
CA TRP A 141 27.79 -5.41 -3.17
C TRP A 141 27.82 -6.94 -3.16
N LYS A 142 28.90 -7.53 -2.63
CA LYS A 142 29.11 -8.99 -2.62
C LYS A 142 28.58 -9.65 -1.35
N PRO A 143 28.01 -10.85 -1.43
CA PRO A 143 27.61 -11.61 -0.24
C PRO A 143 28.81 -11.94 0.64
N GLY A 144 28.67 -11.71 1.94
CA GLY A 144 29.65 -12.15 2.94
C GLY A 144 29.39 -13.61 3.36
N SER A 145 30.26 -14.14 4.21
CA SER A 145 30.13 -15.51 4.77
C SER A 145 28.86 -15.70 5.61
N ASP A 146 28.31 -14.62 6.15
CA ASP A 146 27.06 -14.56 6.90
C ASP A 146 25.81 -14.31 6.00
N GLY A 147 25.99 -14.33 4.67
CA GLY A 147 24.94 -14.07 3.70
C GLY A 147 24.59 -12.58 3.52
N ILE A 148 25.13 -11.68 4.35
CA ILE A 148 24.86 -10.25 4.24
C ILE A 148 25.85 -9.60 3.28
N ARG A 149 25.34 -8.82 2.35
CA ARG A 149 26.15 -8.16 1.34
C ARG A 149 27.00 -7.03 1.94
N ARG A 150 28.20 -6.86 1.39
CA ARG A 150 29.16 -5.82 1.78
C ARG A 150 29.77 -5.17 0.55
N LYS A 151 30.12 -3.89 0.70
CA LYS A 151 30.88 -3.10 -0.27
C LYS A 151 31.79 -2.14 0.48
N ASP A 152 33.07 -2.10 0.15
CA ASP A 152 34.07 -1.20 0.76
C ASP A 152 34.04 -1.23 2.30
N GLY A 153 33.96 -2.44 2.88
CA GLY A 153 33.86 -2.67 4.32
C GLY A 153 32.49 -2.34 4.94
N LYS A 154 31.57 -1.75 4.20
CA LYS A 154 30.22 -1.42 4.69
C LYS A 154 29.30 -2.61 4.54
N ARG A 155 28.56 -2.91 5.60
CA ARG A 155 27.53 -3.96 5.65
C ARG A 155 26.21 -3.39 5.13
N MET A 156 25.46 -4.18 4.33
CA MET A 156 24.14 -3.80 3.86
C MET A 156 23.10 -4.04 4.96
N GLU A 157 22.93 -3.03 5.79
CA GLU A 157 21.90 -3.03 6.85
C GLU A 157 21.01 -1.81 6.68
N LEU A 158 19.71 -2.03 6.75
CA LEU A 158 18.68 -1.00 6.58
C LEU A 158 17.70 -1.08 7.75
N GLY A 159 17.41 0.05 8.36
CA GLY A 159 16.32 0.19 9.32
C GLY A 159 15.02 0.57 8.60
N LEU A 160 13.94 -0.13 8.90
CA LEU A 160 12.60 0.27 8.48
C LEU A 160 11.90 0.97 9.64
N LEU A 161 11.48 2.22 9.39
CA LEU A 161 10.65 2.97 10.32
C LEU A 161 9.23 3.02 9.78
N TYR A 162 8.27 2.68 10.60
CA TYR A 162 6.85 2.70 10.25
C TYR A 162 6.01 3.28 11.40
N ASN A 163 4.78 3.67 11.11
CA ASN A 163 3.88 4.23 12.09
C ASN A 163 2.91 3.14 12.59
N SER A 164 2.95 2.84 13.89
CA SER A 164 2.13 1.81 14.55
C SER A 164 0.61 2.12 14.56
N ASN A 165 0.20 3.31 14.18
CA ASN A 165 -1.23 3.66 14.06
C ASN A 165 -1.80 3.41 12.66
N SER A 166 -1.06 2.75 11.79
CA SER A 166 -1.52 2.42 10.43
C SER A 166 -2.29 1.10 10.41
N VAL A 167 -3.42 1.05 9.72
CA VAL A 167 -4.25 -0.17 9.51
C VAL A 167 -3.49 -1.27 8.74
N THR A 168 -2.25 -1.03 8.37
CA THR A 168 -1.42 -1.88 7.50
C THR A 168 -0.17 -2.43 8.18
N GLU A 169 -0.18 -2.54 9.49
CA GLU A 169 0.88 -3.19 10.26
C GLU A 169 0.78 -4.70 10.28
#